data_35b350edaa181a861285f508dd13a515
#
_entry.id   35b350edaa181a861285f508dd13a515
#
_cell.length_a   1.000
_cell.length_b   1.000
_cell.length_c   1.000
_cell.angle_alpha   90.00
_cell.angle_beta   90.00
_cell.angle_gamma   90.00
#
_symmetry.space_group_name_H-M   'P 1'
#
loop_
_entity.id
_entity.type
_entity.pdbx_description
1 polymer ?
#
loop_
_entity_poly.entity_id
_entity_poly.type
_entity_poly.pdbx_seq_one_letter_code
_entity_poly.pdbx_strand_id
1 'polypeptide(L)'
;MKLLLIEDEQELANSIQTYLTGNSFVCEWANNAKTAIDKISIYDYDCILLDLMLPDGNGFEILKELKRQNKTEGVIIISAKETLETRIEGFNLGADDYLTKPFHLSELLVRIQALIRRKNFKGNNLVAFNEIEIDILSKTVKVNSKKIDFTKK
;
A
#
# COMPACT_ATOMS: atom_id res chain seq x y z
N MET A 1 -10.34 -2.02 6.00
CA MET A 1 -9.25 -1.71 5.05
C MET A 1 -9.37 -2.60 3.84
N LYS A 2 -9.34 -2.01 2.67
CA LYS A 2 -9.56 -2.69 1.40
C LYS A 2 -8.28 -2.74 0.59
N LEU A 3 -7.88 -3.93 0.19
CA LEU A 3 -6.65 -4.18 -0.56
C LEU A 3 -6.98 -4.73 -1.95
N LEU A 4 -6.13 -4.42 -2.92
CA LEU A 4 -6.17 -5.08 -4.21
C LEU A 4 -4.89 -5.90 -4.37
N LEU A 5 -5.05 -7.20 -4.63
CA LEU A 5 -3.94 -8.10 -4.92
C LEU A 5 -3.90 -8.37 -6.41
N ILE A 6 -2.79 -8.04 -7.04
CA ILE A 6 -2.57 -8.26 -8.47
C ILE A 6 -1.50 -9.34 -8.60
N GLU A 7 -1.93 -10.54 -8.90
CA GLU A 7 -1.09 -11.74 -8.90
C GLU A 7 -1.73 -12.78 -9.82
N ASP A 8 -0.97 -13.38 -10.71
CA ASP A 8 -1.52 -14.39 -11.63
C ASP A 8 -1.44 -15.81 -11.08
N GLU A 9 -0.56 -16.08 -10.11
CA GLU A 9 -0.43 -17.40 -9.51
C GLU A 9 -1.55 -17.63 -8.50
N GLN A 10 -2.46 -18.54 -8.84
CA GLN A 10 -3.67 -18.76 -8.05
C GLN A 10 -3.39 -19.25 -6.63
N GLU A 11 -2.45 -20.16 -6.46
CA GLU A 11 -2.15 -20.70 -5.12
C GLU A 11 -1.61 -19.61 -4.19
N LEU A 12 -0.70 -18.80 -4.69
CA LEU A 12 -0.15 -17.69 -3.92
C LEU A 12 -1.22 -16.66 -3.60
N ALA A 13 -2.05 -16.32 -4.59
CA ALA A 13 -3.14 -15.38 -4.39
C ALA A 13 -4.11 -15.88 -3.32
N ASN A 14 -4.48 -17.15 -3.36
CA ASN A 14 -5.37 -17.74 -2.37
C ASN A 14 -4.76 -17.67 -0.96
N SER A 15 -3.48 -17.99 -0.85
CA SER A 15 -2.77 -17.95 0.44
C SER A 15 -2.75 -16.52 1.00
N ILE A 16 -2.45 -15.54 0.16
CA ILE A 16 -2.42 -14.15 0.58
C ILE A 16 -3.82 -13.68 0.98
N GLN A 17 -4.84 -13.95 0.16
CA GLN A 17 -6.20 -13.54 0.46
C GLN A 17 -6.70 -14.14 1.77
N THR A 18 -6.48 -15.44 1.97
CA THR A 18 -6.92 -16.12 3.18
C THR A 18 -6.26 -15.51 4.41
N TYR A 19 -4.96 -15.28 4.34
CA TYR A 19 -4.21 -14.71 5.46
C TYR A 19 -4.69 -13.29 5.79
N LEU A 20 -4.84 -12.46 4.78
CA LEU A 20 -5.22 -11.07 4.99
C LEU A 20 -6.68 -10.95 5.43
N THR A 21 -7.57 -11.78 4.89
CA THR A 21 -8.96 -11.82 5.34
C THR A 21 -9.04 -12.22 6.81
N GLY A 22 -8.21 -13.18 7.24
CA GLY A 22 -8.11 -13.56 8.64
C GLY A 22 -7.58 -12.47 9.55
N ASN A 23 -6.95 -11.44 9.00
CA ASN A 23 -6.46 -10.27 9.72
C ASN A 23 -7.33 -9.03 9.48
N SER A 24 -8.58 -9.24 9.15
CA SER A 24 -9.62 -8.19 9.04
C SER A 24 -9.48 -7.25 7.85
N PHE A 25 -8.77 -7.67 6.80
CA PHE A 25 -8.74 -6.93 5.55
C PHE A 25 -9.76 -7.49 4.57
N VAL A 26 -10.28 -6.62 3.71
CA VAL A 26 -11.00 -7.03 2.51
C VAL A 26 -9.99 -7.04 1.37
N CYS A 27 -9.73 -8.21 0.79
CA CYS A 27 -8.70 -8.36 -0.23
C CYS A 27 -9.34 -8.83 -1.54
N GLU A 28 -9.41 -7.93 -2.51
CA GLU A 28 -9.84 -8.26 -3.87
C GLU A 28 -8.66 -8.76 -4.68
N TRP A 29 -8.94 -9.59 -5.67
CA TRP A 29 -7.92 -10.21 -6.49
C TRP A 29 -8.13 -9.91 -7.97
N ALA A 30 -7.06 -9.52 -8.65
CA ALA A 30 -6.99 -9.40 -10.10
C ALA A 30 -5.85 -10.28 -10.58
N ASN A 31 -6.13 -11.18 -11.53
CA ASN A 31 -5.12 -12.14 -11.99
C ASN A 31 -4.40 -11.71 -13.27
N ASN A 32 -4.66 -10.50 -13.73
CA ASN A 32 -4.00 -9.95 -14.92
C ASN A 32 -4.03 -8.43 -14.88
N ALA A 33 -3.26 -7.79 -15.77
CA ALA A 33 -3.13 -6.34 -15.79
C ALA A 33 -4.44 -5.65 -16.19
N LYS A 34 -5.14 -6.18 -17.16
CA LYS A 34 -6.39 -5.56 -17.64
C LYS A 34 -7.43 -5.48 -16.53
N THR A 35 -7.67 -6.60 -15.82
CA THR A 35 -8.62 -6.64 -14.71
C THR A 35 -8.18 -5.70 -13.60
N ALA A 36 -6.88 -5.64 -13.32
CA ALA A 36 -6.33 -4.75 -12.31
C ALA A 36 -6.61 -3.29 -12.66
N ILE A 37 -6.35 -2.88 -13.88
CA ILE A 37 -6.56 -1.51 -14.32
C ILE A 37 -8.04 -1.15 -14.27
N ASP A 38 -8.93 -2.06 -14.67
CA ASP A 38 -10.37 -1.85 -14.58
C ASP A 38 -10.80 -1.60 -13.13
N LYS A 39 -10.32 -2.42 -12.20
CA LYS A 39 -10.64 -2.26 -10.78
C LYS A 39 -10.09 -0.95 -10.20
N ILE A 40 -8.86 -0.61 -10.54
CA ILE A 40 -8.22 0.63 -10.08
C ILE A 40 -9.01 1.85 -10.56
N SER A 41 -9.54 1.79 -11.78
CA SER A 41 -10.28 2.91 -12.36
C SER A 41 -11.64 3.13 -11.70
N ILE A 42 -12.22 2.08 -11.11
CA ILE A 42 -13.57 2.13 -10.53
C ILE A 42 -13.52 2.33 -9.00
N TYR A 43 -12.56 1.69 -8.34
CA TYR A 43 -12.52 1.62 -6.87
C TYR A 43 -11.27 2.28 -6.30
N ASP A 44 -11.36 2.72 -5.06
CA ASP A 44 -10.21 3.15 -4.28
C ASP A 44 -9.80 2.04 -3.31
N TYR A 45 -8.49 1.89 -3.12
CA TYR A 45 -7.92 0.89 -2.23
C TYR A 45 -6.99 1.55 -1.21
N ASP A 46 -6.85 0.93 -0.05
CA ASP A 46 -5.91 1.41 0.96
C ASP A 46 -4.48 1.01 0.62
N CYS A 47 -4.33 -0.13 -0.05
CA CYS A 47 -3.02 -0.61 -0.50
C CYS A 47 -3.21 -1.55 -1.69
N ILE A 48 -2.25 -1.53 -2.60
CA ILE A 48 -2.20 -2.41 -3.76
C ILE A 48 -0.95 -3.28 -3.64
N LEU A 49 -1.14 -4.60 -3.76
CA LEU A 49 -0.05 -5.57 -3.81
C LEU A 49 0.12 -5.97 -5.27
N LEU A 50 1.29 -5.74 -5.83
CA LEU A 50 1.51 -5.80 -7.27
C LEU A 50 2.65 -6.74 -7.62
N ASP A 51 2.35 -7.82 -8.37
CA ASP A 51 3.37 -8.61 -9.02
C ASP A 51 3.79 -7.94 -10.34
N LEU A 52 5.08 -7.91 -10.61
CA LEU A 52 5.60 -7.32 -11.84
C LEU A 52 5.40 -8.21 -13.06
N MET A 53 5.30 -9.52 -12.87
CA MET A 53 5.19 -10.48 -13.96
C MET A 53 3.75 -10.94 -14.11
N LEU A 54 3.04 -10.36 -15.06
CA LEU A 54 1.64 -10.68 -15.33
C LEU A 54 1.52 -11.28 -16.73
N PRO A 55 0.48 -12.13 -16.98
CA PRO A 55 0.37 -12.82 -18.26
C PRO A 55 0.12 -11.87 -19.44
N ASP A 56 -0.48 -10.72 -19.21
CA ASP A 56 -0.86 -9.77 -20.25
C ASP A 56 -0.07 -8.45 -20.16
N GLY A 57 1.02 -8.42 -19.40
CA GLY A 57 1.84 -7.21 -19.32
C GLY A 57 2.79 -7.19 -18.15
N ASN A 58 3.46 -6.06 -18.01
CA ASN A 58 4.40 -5.80 -16.94
C ASN A 58 3.69 -4.96 -15.87
N GLY A 59 3.88 -5.32 -14.60
CA GLY A 59 3.30 -4.58 -13.49
C GLY A 59 3.71 -3.11 -13.43
N PHE A 60 4.84 -2.74 -14.02
CA PHE A 60 5.24 -1.33 -14.09
C PHE A 60 4.21 -0.47 -14.85
N GLU A 61 3.51 -1.06 -15.83
CA GLU A 61 2.46 -0.34 -16.54
C GLU A 61 1.30 0.02 -15.61
N ILE A 62 1.05 -0.79 -14.60
CA ILE A 62 0.02 -0.49 -13.60
C ILE A 62 0.45 0.70 -12.74
N LEU A 63 1.72 0.79 -12.36
CA LEU A 63 2.24 1.95 -11.65
C LEU A 63 2.09 3.23 -12.47
N LYS A 64 2.39 3.15 -13.76
CA LYS A 64 2.22 4.28 -14.67
C LYS A 64 0.76 4.69 -14.78
N GLU A 65 -0.16 3.73 -14.83
CA GLU A 65 -1.58 3.99 -14.92
C GLU A 65 -2.13 4.64 -13.65
N LEU A 66 -1.68 4.19 -12.49
CA LEU A 66 -2.04 4.83 -11.23
C LEU A 66 -1.64 6.31 -11.22
N LYS A 67 -0.43 6.59 -11.67
CA LYS A 67 0.07 7.96 -11.74
C LYS A 67 -0.72 8.79 -12.74
N ARG A 68 -1.03 8.23 -13.91
CA ARG A 68 -1.83 8.89 -14.93
C ARG A 68 -3.22 9.27 -14.41
N GLN A 69 -3.82 8.42 -13.59
CA GLN A 69 -5.14 8.67 -13.00
C GLN A 69 -5.08 9.49 -11.70
N ASN A 70 -3.90 9.96 -11.31
CA ASN A 70 -3.69 10.70 -10.06
C ASN A 70 -4.13 9.92 -8.83
N LYS A 71 -3.99 8.61 -8.86
CA LYS A 71 -4.29 7.74 -7.72
C LYS A 71 -3.14 7.79 -6.73
N THR A 72 -3.46 7.79 -5.45
CA THR A 72 -2.47 7.93 -4.38
C THR A 72 -2.38 6.72 -3.47
N GLU A 73 -2.97 5.60 -3.87
CA GLU A 73 -2.90 4.36 -3.09
C GLU A 73 -1.46 3.93 -2.87
N GLY A 74 -1.16 3.37 -1.71
CA GLY A 74 0.12 2.77 -1.45
C GLY A 74 0.31 1.49 -2.27
N VAL A 75 1.52 1.27 -2.79
CA VAL A 75 1.81 0.09 -3.60
C VAL A 75 3.02 -0.65 -3.03
N ILE A 76 2.84 -1.94 -2.79
CA ILE A 76 3.93 -2.86 -2.46
C ILE A 76 4.13 -3.77 -3.66
N ILE A 77 5.32 -3.73 -4.25
CA ILE A 77 5.68 -4.68 -5.30
C ILE A 77 6.08 -6.00 -4.64
N ILE A 78 5.53 -7.11 -5.16
CA ILE A 78 5.87 -8.44 -4.73
C ILE A 78 6.42 -9.16 -5.96
N SER A 79 7.70 -9.49 -5.97
CA SER A 79 8.32 -10.03 -7.18
C SER A 79 9.47 -10.98 -6.87
N ALA A 80 9.67 -11.95 -7.76
CA ALA A 80 10.86 -12.80 -7.73
C ALA A 80 12.10 -12.07 -8.27
N LYS A 81 11.93 -10.94 -8.95
CA LYS A 81 13.06 -10.17 -9.48
C LYS A 81 13.71 -9.36 -8.36
N GLU A 82 15.03 -9.55 -8.20
CA GLU A 82 15.79 -8.95 -7.11
C GLU A 82 16.82 -7.94 -7.56
N THR A 83 16.91 -7.64 -8.86
CA THR A 83 17.97 -6.75 -9.35
C THR A 83 17.77 -5.34 -8.81
N LEU A 84 18.89 -4.65 -8.60
CA LEU A 84 18.87 -3.28 -8.13
C LEU A 84 18.11 -2.38 -9.11
N GLU A 85 18.33 -2.60 -10.42
CA GLU A 85 17.68 -1.81 -11.46
C GLU A 85 16.15 -1.94 -11.38
N THR A 86 15.64 -3.16 -11.19
CA THR A 86 14.21 -3.40 -11.08
C THR A 86 13.61 -2.69 -9.86
N ARG A 87 14.31 -2.74 -8.72
CA ARG A 87 13.87 -2.06 -7.51
C ARG A 87 13.84 -0.54 -7.70
N ILE A 88 14.91 0.00 -8.27
CA ILE A 88 15.01 1.45 -8.51
C ILE A 88 13.89 1.88 -9.45
N GLU A 89 13.65 1.14 -10.53
CA GLU A 89 12.57 1.47 -11.46
C GLU A 89 11.21 1.45 -10.75
N GLY A 90 10.95 0.45 -9.93
CA GLY A 90 9.70 0.35 -9.18
C GLY A 90 9.48 1.56 -8.28
N PHE A 91 10.49 1.94 -7.51
CA PHE A 91 10.39 3.10 -6.63
C PHE A 91 10.25 4.41 -7.41
N ASN A 92 10.97 4.56 -8.51
CA ASN A 92 10.86 5.75 -9.35
C ASN A 92 9.47 5.89 -9.99
N LEU A 93 8.80 4.78 -10.25
CA LEU A 93 7.45 4.77 -10.80
C LEU A 93 6.36 4.93 -9.75
N GLY A 94 6.74 4.99 -8.47
CA GLY A 94 5.79 5.30 -7.41
C GLY A 94 5.49 4.17 -6.43
N ALA A 95 6.20 3.05 -6.50
CA ALA A 95 6.04 2.01 -5.48
C ALA A 95 6.56 2.51 -4.13
N ASP A 96 5.88 2.12 -3.07
CA ASP A 96 6.25 2.52 -1.71
C ASP A 96 7.13 1.49 -1.02
N ASP A 97 7.07 0.23 -1.45
CA ASP A 97 7.86 -0.84 -0.86
C ASP A 97 8.06 -1.95 -1.89
N TYR A 98 8.99 -2.84 -1.61
CA TYR A 98 9.36 -3.94 -2.50
C TYR A 98 9.64 -5.18 -1.66
N LEU A 99 8.88 -6.25 -1.89
CA LEU A 99 9.02 -7.52 -1.17
C LEU A 99 9.39 -8.62 -2.15
N THR A 100 10.52 -9.27 -1.91
CA THR A 100 11.03 -10.30 -2.81
C THR A 100 10.43 -11.67 -2.49
N LYS A 101 10.04 -12.41 -3.50
CA LYS A 101 9.60 -13.81 -3.36
C LYS A 101 10.83 -14.72 -3.22
N PRO A 102 10.77 -15.75 -2.37
CA PRO A 102 9.69 -16.08 -1.44
C PRO A 102 9.72 -15.19 -0.19
N PHE A 103 8.56 -15.00 0.43
CA PHE A 103 8.43 -14.19 1.63
C PHE A 103 7.48 -14.86 2.63
N HIS A 104 7.54 -14.42 3.88
CA HIS A 104 6.58 -14.87 4.90
C HIS A 104 5.35 -13.98 4.88
N LEU A 105 4.15 -14.57 5.03
CA LEU A 105 2.91 -13.82 5.07
C LEU A 105 2.89 -12.80 6.22
N SER A 106 3.52 -13.15 7.35
CA SER A 106 3.64 -12.22 8.48
C SER A 106 4.48 -10.99 8.13
N GLU A 107 5.49 -11.14 7.30
CA GLU A 107 6.28 -10.00 6.83
C GLU A 107 5.44 -9.11 5.91
N LEU A 108 4.67 -9.70 5.01
CA LEU A 108 3.78 -8.96 4.14
C LEU A 108 2.78 -8.15 4.96
N LEU A 109 2.17 -8.76 5.98
CA LEU A 109 1.22 -8.08 6.85
C LEU A 109 1.83 -6.85 7.53
N VAL A 110 3.03 -7.00 8.09
CA VAL A 110 3.72 -5.89 8.77
C VAL A 110 3.99 -4.74 7.80
N ARG A 111 4.41 -5.06 6.57
CA ARG A 111 4.67 -4.04 5.55
C ARG A 111 3.40 -3.32 5.12
N ILE A 112 2.29 -4.06 4.95
CA ILE A 112 0.99 -3.47 4.63
C ILE A 112 0.56 -2.51 5.73
N GLN A 113 0.63 -2.94 6.98
CA GLN A 113 0.23 -2.12 8.12
C GLN A 113 1.09 -0.85 8.22
N ALA A 114 2.40 -0.98 8.03
CA ALA A 114 3.31 0.15 8.05
C ALA A 114 3.01 1.13 6.92
N LEU A 115 2.72 0.62 5.73
CA LEU A 115 2.40 1.46 4.58
C LEU A 115 1.11 2.24 4.79
N ILE A 116 0.05 1.57 5.22
CA ILE A 116 -1.23 2.21 5.47
C ILE A 116 -1.08 3.29 6.55
N ARG A 117 -0.35 3.01 7.62
CA ARG A 117 -0.09 3.97 8.68
C ARG A 117 0.63 5.22 8.15
N ARG A 118 1.66 5.03 7.32
CA ARG A 118 2.40 6.15 6.73
C ARG A 118 1.53 6.97 5.79
N LYS A 119 0.69 6.33 4.99
CA LYS A 119 -0.20 7.01 4.05
C LYS A 119 -1.25 7.85 4.77
N ASN A 120 -1.75 7.38 5.89
CA ASN A 120 -2.73 8.12 6.68
C ASN A 120 -2.17 9.41 7.26
N PHE A 121 -0.86 9.45 7.55
CA PHE A 121 -0.20 10.64 8.07
C PHE A 121 0.40 11.53 6.99
N LYS A 122 0.69 10.97 5.81
CA LYS A 122 1.31 11.70 4.72
C LYS A 122 0.31 12.66 4.09
N GLY A 123 0.65 13.92 3.95
CA GLY A 123 -0.23 14.93 3.40
C GLY A 123 -1.22 15.51 4.40
N ASN A 124 -1.37 14.89 5.55
CA ASN A 124 -2.12 15.41 6.68
C ASN A 124 -1.39 15.01 7.96
N ASN A 125 -0.74 15.97 8.57
CA ASN A 125 0.07 15.71 9.75
C ASN A 125 -0.74 15.76 11.05
N LEU A 126 -2.06 15.90 10.92
CA LEU A 126 -2.96 15.92 12.06
C LEU A 126 -3.59 14.55 12.23
N VAL A 127 -3.53 14.04 13.46
CA VAL A 127 -4.25 12.84 13.87
C VAL A 127 -5.23 13.25 14.94
N ALA A 128 -6.52 13.02 14.70
CA ALA A 128 -7.57 13.43 15.64
C ALA A 128 -8.21 12.21 16.29
N PHE A 129 -8.33 12.23 17.62
CA PHE A 129 -9.03 11.23 18.41
C PHE A 129 -9.99 11.95 19.32
N ASN A 130 -11.28 11.91 19.00
CA ASN A 130 -12.28 12.66 19.75
C ASN A 130 -11.89 14.15 19.81
N GLU A 131 -11.51 14.62 20.99
CA GLU A 131 -11.16 16.02 21.22
C GLU A 131 -9.66 16.29 21.21
N ILE A 132 -8.86 15.27 20.85
CA ILE A 132 -7.40 15.34 20.83
C ILE A 132 -6.93 15.39 19.39
N GLU A 133 -6.15 16.41 19.06
CA GLU A 133 -5.49 16.53 17.76
C GLU A 133 -3.99 16.52 17.95
N ILE A 134 -3.29 15.69 17.17
CA ILE A 134 -1.84 15.55 17.23
C ILE A 134 -1.27 16.00 15.90
N ASP A 135 -0.38 16.98 15.92
CA ASP A 135 0.38 17.39 14.74
C ASP A 135 1.73 16.68 14.78
N ILE A 136 1.94 15.77 13.85
CA ILE A 136 3.13 14.92 13.83
C ILE A 136 4.39 15.71 13.52
N LEU A 137 4.33 16.65 12.59
CA LEU A 137 5.53 17.41 12.21
C LEU A 137 5.95 18.41 13.26
N SER A 138 5.01 19.14 13.82
CA SER A 138 5.33 20.15 14.85
C SER A 138 5.45 19.55 16.23
N LYS A 139 5.10 18.27 16.40
CA LYS A 139 5.08 17.57 17.69
C LYS A 139 4.22 18.29 18.72
N THR A 140 3.07 18.78 18.29
CA THR A 140 2.12 19.46 19.14
C THR A 140 0.86 18.64 19.30
N VAL A 141 0.18 18.82 20.43
CA VAL A 141 -1.09 18.18 20.72
C VAL A 141 -2.09 19.27 21.10
N LYS A 142 -3.30 19.17 20.57
CA LYS A 142 -4.41 20.06 20.93
C LYS A 142 -5.51 19.23 21.57
N VAL A 143 -6.05 19.73 22.65
CA VAL A 143 -7.21 19.15 23.31
C VAL A 143 -8.28 20.22 23.36
N ASN A 144 -9.46 19.94 22.76
CA ASN A 144 -10.55 20.91 22.63
C ASN A 144 -10.07 22.21 22.00
N SER A 145 -9.24 22.09 20.95
CA SER A 145 -8.65 23.22 20.20
C SER A 145 -7.65 24.06 21.02
N LYS A 146 -7.24 23.60 22.19
CA LYS A 146 -6.18 24.23 22.96
C LYS A 146 -4.88 23.49 22.78
N LYS A 147 -3.84 24.22 22.44
CA LYS A 147 -2.51 23.63 22.23
C LYS A 147 -1.89 23.25 23.57
N ILE A 148 -1.38 22.01 23.63
CA ILE A 148 -0.62 21.50 24.77
C ILE A 148 0.79 21.22 24.28
N ASP A 149 1.78 21.74 24.97
CA ASP A 149 3.19 21.57 24.58
C ASP A 149 3.80 20.38 25.33
N PHE A 150 4.14 19.33 24.57
CA PHE A 150 4.83 18.14 25.08
C PHE A 150 6.31 18.12 24.77
N THR A 151 6.84 19.15 24.15
CA THR A 151 8.22 19.15 23.69
C THR A 151 9.21 19.52 24.77
N LYS A 152 8.75 19.99 25.88
CA LYS A 152 9.60 20.39 26.99
C LYS A 152 10.15 19.16 27.69
N LYS A 153 11.40 19.01 27.63
CA LYS A 153 12.11 17.92 28.28
C LYS A 153 13.36 18.45 28.92
#